data_272fe00bea11bf972484b3be875f7242
#
_entry.id   272fe00bea11bf972484b3be875f7242
#
_cell.length_a   1.000
_cell.length_b   1.000
_cell.length_c   1.000
_cell.angle_alpha   90.00
_cell.angle_beta   90.00
_cell.angle_gamma   90.00
#
_symmetry.space_group_name_H-M   'P 1'
#
loop_
_entity.id
_entity.type
_entity.pdbx_description
1 polymer ?
#
loop_
_entity_poly.entity_id
_entity_poly.type
_entity_poly.pdbx_seq_one_letter_code
_entity_poly.pdbx_strand_id
1 'polypeptide(L)'
;VSIGDAKTQTEYMLSELKTSYKSVWKVLQTATSVQEASDIFLVKFEAPSNVGSAVKKTRVSYGEQYLKIYQNQKKEENKVSKIENAVARAEAIALDDSHGYDQVDRWGNPNYDCSGLVIRCLEEAGIPAKSSGATYTGNMPEVLPKIGFKDVVKSVDLATGSGMIRGDVLLGNGHTAFYCGNGKLVHASINEKGTVTGGKSGDQTGREICIRSYYNKPWIHVYRYTGVTASASGTVNVRNYLQKGDSGDAVKEMQKMLIGCGFSCGSSGVDGSFGGDTEKALLAFQAFYGLEQDGKYGPASKAKLVSAYNGKTASSAPEKKNTPSY
;
A
#
# COMPACT_ATOMS: atom_id res chain seq x y z
N VAL A 1 13.76 31.56 8.97
CA VAL A 1 13.41 30.36 8.22
C VAL A 1 14.69 29.57 8.04
N SER A 2 14.76 28.35 8.58
CA SER A 2 15.96 27.51 8.46
C SER A 2 16.12 27.08 6.98
N ILE A 3 17.22 27.48 6.36
CA ILE A 3 17.56 27.12 4.96
C ILE A 3 17.88 25.61 4.82
N GLY A 4 17.91 24.87 5.92
CA GLY A 4 18.25 23.43 5.94
C GLY A 4 17.08 22.45 5.80
N ASP A 5 15.85 22.91 5.81
CA ASP A 5 14.68 22.05 5.63
C ASP A 5 14.32 21.85 4.15
N ALA A 6 14.37 20.60 3.71
CA ALA A 6 14.08 20.23 2.31
C ALA A 6 12.68 20.65 1.85
N LYS A 7 11.69 20.65 2.75
CA LYS A 7 10.33 21.08 2.46
C LYS A 7 10.30 22.58 2.12
N THR A 8 10.90 23.42 2.97
CA THR A 8 11.00 24.87 2.78
C THR A 8 11.74 25.21 1.49
N GLN A 9 12.84 24.51 1.17
CA GLN A 9 13.59 24.69 -0.08
C GLN A 9 12.73 24.34 -1.31
N THR A 10 11.96 23.25 -1.23
CA THR A 10 11.06 22.82 -2.31
C THR A 10 9.93 23.83 -2.52
N GLU A 11 9.32 24.33 -1.45
CA GLU A 11 8.25 25.33 -1.52
C GLU A 11 8.75 26.65 -2.12
N TYR A 12 9.96 27.09 -1.74
CA TYR A 12 10.60 28.26 -2.32
C TYR A 12 10.86 28.08 -3.81
N MET A 13 11.48 26.95 -4.21
CA MET A 13 11.74 26.62 -5.61
C MET A 13 10.45 26.60 -6.45
N LEU A 14 9.37 25.99 -5.93
CA LEU A 14 8.07 25.96 -6.60
C LEU A 14 7.47 27.36 -6.74
N SER A 15 7.66 28.22 -5.74
CA SER A 15 7.24 29.63 -5.81
C SER A 15 7.99 30.39 -6.90
N GLU A 16 9.30 30.25 -6.99
CA GLU A 16 10.11 30.88 -8.04
C GLU A 16 9.73 30.39 -9.43
N LEU A 17 9.52 29.08 -9.62
CA LEU A 17 9.06 28.52 -10.90
C LEU A 17 7.74 29.12 -11.33
N LYS A 18 6.78 29.29 -10.42
CA LYS A 18 5.45 29.84 -10.71
C LYS A 18 5.44 31.35 -10.96
N THR A 19 6.38 32.09 -10.38
CA THR A 19 6.41 33.56 -10.46
C THR A 19 7.41 34.07 -11.47
N SER A 20 8.67 33.70 -11.30
CA SER A 20 9.80 34.24 -12.09
C SER A 20 10.13 33.41 -13.34
N TYR A 21 9.88 32.10 -13.31
CA TYR A 21 10.18 31.16 -14.39
C TYR A 21 8.92 30.53 -14.98
N LYS A 22 7.90 31.34 -15.26
CA LYS A 22 6.58 30.90 -15.76
C LYS A 22 6.64 30.02 -17.02
N SER A 23 7.58 30.30 -17.92
CA SER A 23 7.77 29.50 -19.15
C SER A 23 8.27 28.08 -18.83
N VAL A 24 9.20 27.96 -17.88
CA VAL A 24 9.69 26.66 -17.39
C VAL A 24 8.56 25.91 -16.68
N TRP A 25 7.84 26.59 -15.79
CA TRP A 25 6.69 26.02 -15.10
C TRP A 25 5.64 25.46 -16.05
N LYS A 26 5.31 26.19 -17.11
CA LYS A 26 4.36 25.75 -18.14
C LYS A 26 4.83 24.46 -18.83
N VAL A 27 6.11 24.36 -19.19
CA VAL A 27 6.66 23.14 -19.80
C VAL A 27 6.64 21.98 -18.82
N LEU A 28 7.00 22.20 -17.54
CA LEU A 28 6.97 21.15 -16.51
C LEU A 28 5.57 20.58 -16.30
N GLN A 29 4.52 21.41 -16.45
CA GLN A 29 3.12 20.95 -16.33
C GLN A 29 2.63 20.15 -17.53
N THR A 30 3.23 20.32 -18.70
CA THR A 30 2.80 19.70 -19.96
C THR A 30 3.80 18.69 -20.51
N ALA A 31 4.94 18.52 -19.86
CA ALA A 31 5.98 17.58 -20.27
C ALA A 31 5.44 16.16 -20.35
N THR A 32 5.69 15.50 -21.46
CA THR A 32 5.25 14.13 -21.75
C THR A 32 6.29 13.09 -21.37
N SER A 33 7.49 13.51 -21.01
CA SER A 33 8.58 12.63 -20.60
C SER A 33 9.43 13.24 -19.48
N VAL A 34 10.09 12.38 -18.71
CA VAL A 34 11.08 12.80 -17.69
C VAL A 34 12.25 13.51 -18.34
N GLN A 35 12.65 13.10 -19.55
CA GLN A 35 13.72 13.73 -20.30
C GLN A 35 13.40 15.22 -20.58
N GLU A 36 12.23 15.49 -21.13
CA GLU A 36 11.79 16.85 -21.45
C GLU A 36 11.73 17.73 -20.20
N ALA A 37 11.09 17.24 -19.13
CA ALA A 37 11.00 17.97 -17.86
C ALA A 37 12.38 18.25 -17.25
N SER A 38 13.27 17.26 -17.25
CA SER A 38 14.61 17.38 -16.70
C SER A 38 15.49 18.35 -17.50
N ASP A 39 15.42 18.30 -18.83
CA ASP A 39 16.24 19.16 -19.70
C ASP A 39 15.84 20.63 -19.59
N ILE A 40 14.54 20.93 -19.59
CA ILE A 40 14.09 22.33 -19.46
C ILE A 40 14.43 22.91 -18.09
N PHE A 41 14.28 22.09 -17.03
CA PHE A 41 14.61 22.51 -15.67
C PHE A 41 16.12 22.80 -15.53
N LEU A 42 16.96 21.87 -16.01
CA LEU A 42 18.41 22.02 -15.99
C LEU A 42 18.88 23.26 -16.74
N VAL A 43 18.43 23.42 -17.99
CA VAL A 43 18.95 24.45 -18.90
C VAL A 43 18.40 25.84 -18.58
N LYS A 44 17.14 25.94 -18.16
CA LYS A 44 16.44 27.24 -18.04
C LYS A 44 16.22 27.71 -16.61
N PHE A 45 16.25 26.81 -15.64
CA PHE A 45 16.09 27.16 -14.23
C PHE A 45 17.43 27.09 -13.47
N GLU A 46 18.11 25.93 -13.47
CA GLU A 46 19.40 25.81 -12.79
C GLU A 46 20.55 26.48 -13.55
N ALA A 47 20.48 26.47 -14.87
CA ALA A 47 21.47 27.10 -15.78
C ALA A 47 22.94 26.86 -15.37
N PRO A 48 23.38 25.64 -15.05
CA PRO A 48 24.75 25.36 -14.65
C PRO A 48 25.72 25.52 -15.82
N SER A 49 27.00 25.72 -15.54
CA SER A 49 28.06 25.80 -16.53
C SER A 49 28.24 24.52 -17.36
N ASN A 50 27.85 23.36 -16.83
CA ASN A 50 27.94 22.09 -17.53
C ASN A 50 26.53 21.49 -17.74
N VAL A 51 26.10 21.44 -18.99
CA VAL A 51 24.84 20.84 -19.46
C VAL A 51 25.10 19.67 -20.43
N GLY A 52 26.27 19.03 -20.33
CA GLY A 52 26.66 17.92 -21.20
C GLY A 52 25.73 16.71 -21.14
N SER A 53 25.82 15.86 -22.16
CA SER A 53 24.94 14.70 -22.33
C SER A 53 24.99 13.72 -21.13
N ALA A 54 26.15 13.56 -20.50
CA ALA A 54 26.30 12.71 -19.34
C ALA A 54 25.48 13.25 -18.12
N VAL A 55 25.53 14.57 -17.88
CA VAL A 55 24.76 15.21 -16.80
C VAL A 55 23.26 15.04 -17.05
N LYS A 56 22.81 15.30 -18.26
CA LYS A 56 21.41 15.12 -18.67
C LYS A 56 20.94 13.68 -18.45
N LYS A 57 21.71 12.70 -18.94
CA LYS A 57 21.39 11.27 -18.81
C LYS A 57 21.28 10.82 -17.35
N THR A 58 22.19 11.27 -16.49
CA THR A 58 22.16 10.96 -15.05
C THR A 58 20.91 11.54 -14.38
N ARG A 59 20.57 12.78 -14.68
CA ARG A 59 19.39 13.45 -14.13
C ARG A 59 18.09 12.76 -14.54
N VAL A 60 17.98 12.38 -15.82
CA VAL A 60 16.82 11.62 -16.32
C VAL A 60 16.67 10.30 -15.58
N SER A 61 17.75 9.57 -15.40
CA SER A 61 17.73 8.31 -14.65
C SER A 61 17.21 8.49 -13.21
N TYR A 62 17.62 9.54 -12.51
CA TYR A 62 17.08 9.86 -11.20
C TYR A 62 15.60 10.27 -11.26
N GLY A 63 15.23 11.11 -12.23
CA GLY A 63 13.84 11.51 -12.42
C GLY A 63 12.90 10.32 -12.65
N GLU A 64 13.31 9.37 -13.48
CA GLU A 64 12.55 8.12 -13.72
C GLU A 64 12.41 7.25 -12.46
N GLN A 65 13.46 7.18 -11.64
CA GLN A 65 13.39 6.47 -10.36
C GLN A 65 12.37 7.14 -9.41
N TYR A 66 12.41 8.46 -9.27
CA TYR A 66 11.46 9.20 -8.43
C TYR A 66 10.03 9.10 -8.96
N LEU A 67 9.83 9.16 -10.27
CA LEU A 67 8.50 8.98 -10.88
C LEU A 67 7.92 7.60 -10.56
N LYS A 68 8.72 6.53 -10.63
CA LYS A 68 8.30 5.19 -10.21
C LYS A 68 7.89 5.13 -8.75
N ILE A 69 8.69 5.72 -7.86
CA ILE A 69 8.38 5.78 -6.42
C ILE A 69 7.05 6.49 -6.20
N TYR A 70 6.87 7.66 -6.80
CA TYR A 70 5.63 8.44 -6.70
C TYR A 70 4.42 7.67 -7.23
N GLN A 71 4.54 7.04 -8.40
CA GLN A 71 3.46 6.23 -8.96
C GLN A 71 3.08 5.04 -8.08
N ASN A 72 4.06 4.39 -7.45
CA ASN A 72 3.81 3.30 -6.52
C ASN A 72 3.13 3.80 -5.24
N GLN A 73 3.57 4.92 -4.68
CA GLN A 73 2.91 5.56 -3.53
C GLN A 73 1.44 5.91 -3.85
N LYS A 74 1.18 6.51 -5.01
CA LYS A 74 -0.19 6.82 -5.46
C LYS A 74 -1.06 5.58 -5.65
N LYS A 75 -0.49 4.47 -6.12
CA LYS A 75 -1.22 3.19 -6.21
C LYS A 75 -1.59 2.65 -4.83
N GLU A 76 -0.67 2.71 -3.86
CA GLU A 76 -0.93 2.27 -2.50
C GLU A 76 -1.96 3.15 -1.79
N GLU A 77 -1.84 4.49 -1.91
CA GLU A 77 -2.83 5.44 -1.38
C GLU A 77 -4.22 5.18 -1.95
N ASN A 78 -4.32 4.96 -3.26
CA ASN A 78 -5.60 4.67 -3.93
C ASN A 78 -6.19 3.34 -3.46
N LYS A 79 -5.37 2.31 -3.28
CA LYS A 79 -5.79 1.01 -2.76
C LYS A 79 -6.35 1.12 -1.34
N VAL A 80 -5.60 1.77 -0.45
CA VAL A 80 -6.04 2.00 0.94
C VAL A 80 -7.33 2.83 0.97
N SER A 81 -7.42 3.87 0.16
CA SER A 81 -8.61 4.71 0.07
C SER A 81 -9.85 3.92 -0.36
N LYS A 82 -9.74 3.02 -1.36
CA LYS A 82 -10.88 2.22 -1.82
C LYS A 82 -11.41 1.28 -0.74
N ILE A 83 -10.55 0.49 -0.12
CA ILE A 83 -11.02 -0.46 0.90
C ILE A 83 -11.52 0.27 2.16
N GLU A 84 -10.90 1.38 2.53
CA GLU A 84 -11.37 2.23 3.62
C GLU A 84 -12.76 2.79 3.34
N ASN A 85 -13.01 3.30 2.12
CA ASN A 85 -14.31 3.79 1.70
C ASN A 85 -15.38 2.68 1.74
N ALA A 86 -15.03 1.44 1.36
CA ALA A 86 -15.96 0.32 1.44
C ALA A 86 -16.37 0.01 2.88
N VAL A 87 -15.41 -0.05 3.79
CA VAL A 87 -15.71 -0.31 5.22
C VAL A 87 -16.47 0.85 5.83
N ALA A 88 -16.06 2.09 5.59
CA ALA A 88 -16.74 3.29 6.09
C ALA A 88 -18.19 3.35 5.58
N ARG A 89 -18.44 2.94 4.33
CA ARG A 89 -19.81 2.84 3.79
C ARG A 89 -20.65 1.78 4.52
N ALA A 90 -20.07 0.60 4.79
CA ALA A 90 -20.75 -0.45 5.55
C ALA A 90 -21.05 -0.02 7.00
N GLU A 91 -20.11 0.68 7.63
CA GLU A 91 -20.32 1.26 8.97
C GLU A 91 -21.41 2.33 8.97
N ALA A 92 -21.47 3.19 7.95
CA ALA A 92 -22.52 4.18 7.81
C ALA A 92 -23.91 3.54 7.64
N ILE A 93 -24.00 2.48 6.84
CA ILE A 93 -25.25 1.68 6.69
C ILE A 93 -25.66 1.06 8.03
N ALA A 94 -24.72 0.55 8.81
CA ALA A 94 -25.00 -0.06 10.11
C ALA A 94 -25.43 0.96 11.21
N LEU A 95 -25.30 2.25 10.93
CA LEU A 95 -25.75 3.35 11.81
C LEU A 95 -27.03 4.02 11.30
N ASP A 96 -27.58 3.53 10.20
CA ASP A 96 -28.77 4.08 9.54
C ASP A 96 -29.90 3.05 9.60
N ASP A 97 -30.83 3.24 10.53
CA ASP A 97 -31.95 2.34 10.77
C ASP A 97 -32.95 2.25 9.60
N SER A 98 -32.76 3.05 8.55
CA SER A 98 -33.54 2.92 7.30
C SER A 98 -33.19 1.67 6.49
N HIS A 99 -32.06 1.02 6.81
CA HIS A 99 -31.58 -0.20 6.19
C HIS A 99 -31.72 -1.39 7.15
N GLY A 100 -32.45 -2.42 6.73
CA GLY A 100 -32.62 -3.67 7.50
C GLY A 100 -32.07 -4.88 6.79
N TYR A 101 -32.38 -6.08 7.33
CA TYR A 101 -31.94 -7.35 6.76
C TYR A 101 -33.03 -8.02 5.92
N ASP A 102 -32.74 -8.31 4.65
CA ASP A 102 -33.57 -9.17 3.82
C ASP A 102 -32.74 -9.86 2.72
N GLN A 103 -33.03 -11.14 2.43
CA GLN A 103 -32.33 -11.89 1.37
C GLN A 103 -32.99 -11.74 -0.01
N VAL A 104 -34.20 -11.23 -0.11
CA VAL A 104 -34.87 -10.94 -1.38
C VAL A 104 -34.55 -9.53 -1.84
N ASP A 105 -34.82 -8.53 -0.97
CA ASP A 105 -34.46 -7.13 -1.18
C ASP A 105 -33.10 -6.82 -0.51
N ARG A 106 -32.01 -7.25 -1.15
CA ARG A 106 -30.69 -7.39 -0.54
C ARG A 106 -29.62 -6.45 -1.09
N TRP A 107 -30.00 -5.54 -1.98
CA TRP A 107 -29.04 -4.72 -2.69
C TRP A 107 -29.04 -3.25 -2.29
N GLY A 108 -29.58 -2.91 -1.11
CA GLY A 108 -29.57 -1.56 -0.56
C GLY A 108 -30.75 -0.69 -1.00
N ASN A 109 -31.90 -1.30 -1.33
CA ASN A 109 -33.11 -0.57 -1.67
C ASN A 109 -34.34 -1.15 -0.92
N PRO A 110 -34.47 -0.91 0.39
CA PRO A 110 -33.48 -0.32 1.29
C PRO A 110 -32.56 -1.34 1.97
N ASN A 111 -32.87 -2.64 1.94
CA ASN A 111 -32.29 -3.67 2.80
C ASN A 111 -31.05 -4.35 2.20
N TYR A 112 -30.32 -5.06 3.05
CA TYR A 112 -29.16 -5.86 2.66
C TYR A 112 -29.23 -7.23 3.33
N ASP A 113 -28.66 -8.25 2.68
CA ASP A 113 -28.15 -9.42 3.37
C ASP A 113 -26.64 -9.30 3.63
N CYS A 114 -26.02 -10.29 4.28
CA CYS A 114 -24.60 -10.22 4.60
C CYS A 114 -23.69 -10.03 3.37
N SER A 115 -23.97 -10.75 2.29
CA SER A 115 -23.18 -10.65 1.06
C SER A 115 -23.55 -9.43 0.22
N GLY A 116 -24.82 -9.04 0.20
CA GLY A 116 -25.27 -7.81 -0.43
C GLY A 116 -24.59 -6.58 0.14
N LEU A 117 -24.49 -6.48 1.46
CA LEU A 117 -23.78 -5.39 2.14
C LEU A 117 -22.32 -5.30 1.70
N VAL A 118 -21.57 -6.40 1.82
CA VAL A 118 -20.14 -6.41 1.47
C VAL A 118 -19.91 -6.12 -0.01
N ILE A 119 -20.63 -6.81 -0.90
CA ILE A 119 -20.49 -6.68 -2.35
C ILE A 119 -20.83 -5.26 -2.83
N ARG A 120 -21.91 -4.67 -2.30
CA ARG A 120 -22.30 -3.30 -2.67
C ARG A 120 -21.31 -2.26 -2.18
N CYS A 121 -20.86 -2.35 -0.94
CA CYS A 121 -19.87 -1.42 -0.41
C CYS A 121 -18.54 -1.48 -1.16
N LEU A 122 -18.10 -2.68 -1.59
CA LEU A 122 -16.94 -2.83 -2.47
C LEU A 122 -17.15 -2.16 -3.82
N GLU A 123 -18.30 -2.41 -4.47
CA GLU A 123 -18.64 -1.82 -5.77
C GLU A 123 -18.69 -0.29 -5.72
N GLU A 124 -19.38 0.27 -4.72
CA GLU A 124 -19.50 1.73 -4.52
C GLU A 124 -18.14 2.39 -4.24
N ALA A 125 -17.22 1.68 -3.61
CA ALA A 125 -15.85 2.13 -3.38
C ALA A 125 -14.91 1.98 -4.59
N GLY A 126 -15.44 1.51 -5.74
CA GLY A 126 -14.67 1.30 -6.98
C GLY A 126 -13.82 0.03 -6.96
N ILE A 127 -14.22 -0.98 -6.18
CA ILE A 127 -13.71 -2.36 -6.23
C ILE A 127 -14.82 -3.21 -6.87
N PRO A 128 -14.68 -3.65 -8.13
CA PRO A 128 -15.79 -4.11 -8.97
C PRO A 128 -16.29 -5.51 -8.61
N ALA A 129 -16.80 -5.69 -7.38
CA ALA A 129 -17.23 -6.99 -6.88
C ALA A 129 -18.52 -7.49 -7.57
N LYS A 130 -19.56 -6.67 -7.60
CA LYS A 130 -20.84 -7.00 -8.22
C LYS A 130 -20.72 -7.12 -9.73
N SER A 131 -20.10 -6.14 -10.37
CA SER A 131 -19.89 -6.11 -11.82
C SER A 131 -18.96 -7.22 -12.33
N SER A 132 -18.13 -7.80 -11.47
CA SER A 132 -17.30 -8.99 -11.75
C SER A 132 -18.02 -10.31 -11.43
N GLY A 133 -19.30 -10.27 -11.04
CA GLY A 133 -20.13 -11.44 -10.88
C GLY A 133 -20.29 -11.97 -9.45
N ALA A 134 -19.81 -11.28 -8.42
CA ALA A 134 -20.12 -11.64 -7.04
C ALA A 134 -21.60 -11.37 -6.73
N THR A 135 -22.31 -12.40 -6.28
CA THR A 135 -23.74 -12.31 -6.00
C THR A 135 -24.15 -12.86 -4.64
N TYR A 136 -23.34 -13.73 -4.05
CA TYR A 136 -23.61 -14.34 -2.75
C TYR A 136 -22.31 -14.92 -2.17
N THR A 137 -22.34 -15.32 -0.91
CA THR A 137 -21.16 -15.86 -0.19
C THR A 137 -20.49 -17.04 -0.92
N GLY A 138 -21.27 -17.90 -1.59
CA GLY A 138 -20.74 -19.10 -2.23
C GLY A 138 -19.88 -18.84 -3.47
N ASN A 139 -20.06 -17.71 -4.17
CA ASN A 139 -19.22 -17.37 -5.33
C ASN A 139 -18.16 -16.26 -5.06
N MET A 140 -18.17 -15.68 -3.87
CA MET A 140 -17.13 -14.73 -3.48
C MET A 140 -15.70 -15.31 -3.55
N PRO A 141 -15.43 -16.59 -3.18
CA PRO A 141 -14.09 -17.17 -3.31
C PRO A 141 -13.55 -17.19 -4.75
N GLU A 142 -14.42 -17.29 -5.72
CA GLU A 142 -14.03 -17.27 -7.13
C GLU A 142 -13.80 -15.84 -7.66
N VAL A 143 -14.58 -14.87 -7.19
CA VAL A 143 -14.57 -13.50 -7.70
C VAL A 143 -13.53 -12.63 -6.99
N LEU A 144 -13.46 -12.66 -5.66
CA LEU A 144 -12.58 -11.76 -4.89
C LEU A 144 -11.11 -11.81 -5.32
N PRO A 145 -10.50 -12.99 -5.60
CA PRO A 145 -9.11 -13.02 -6.07
C PRO A 145 -8.92 -12.35 -7.45
N LYS A 146 -9.93 -12.41 -8.33
CA LYS A 146 -9.87 -11.80 -9.66
C LYS A 146 -9.91 -10.27 -9.63
N ILE A 147 -10.44 -9.69 -8.55
CA ILE A 147 -10.58 -8.24 -8.37
C ILE A 147 -9.60 -7.64 -7.36
N GLY A 148 -8.54 -8.37 -7.03
CA GLY A 148 -7.43 -7.86 -6.25
C GLY A 148 -7.44 -8.21 -4.77
N PHE A 149 -8.22 -9.21 -4.35
CA PHE A 149 -8.13 -9.77 -3.00
C PHE A 149 -7.22 -10.99 -2.96
N LYS A 150 -6.58 -11.18 -1.81
CA LYS A 150 -5.80 -12.36 -1.47
C LYS A 150 -6.36 -13.00 -0.21
N ASP A 151 -6.48 -14.32 -0.23
CA ASP A 151 -6.82 -15.06 0.98
C ASP A 151 -5.60 -15.11 1.92
N VAL A 152 -5.77 -14.56 3.10
CA VAL A 152 -4.74 -14.45 4.15
C VAL A 152 -5.10 -15.29 5.40
N VAL A 153 -6.05 -16.20 5.29
CA VAL A 153 -6.56 -16.99 6.43
C VAL A 153 -5.44 -17.69 7.20
N LYS A 154 -4.40 -18.16 6.50
CA LYS A 154 -3.24 -18.82 7.13
C LYS A 154 -2.30 -17.86 7.89
N SER A 155 -2.49 -16.54 7.75
CA SER A 155 -1.64 -15.50 8.34
C SER A 155 -2.34 -14.78 9.49
N VAL A 156 -3.53 -15.22 9.89
CA VAL A 156 -4.34 -14.61 10.94
C VAL A 156 -4.79 -15.68 11.93
N ASP A 157 -5.03 -15.28 13.16
CA ASP A 157 -5.64 -16.13 14.18
C ASP A 157 -7.17 -15.92 14.18
N LEU A 158 -7.91 -16.89 13.69
CA LEU A 158 -9.37 -16.83 13.62
C LEU A 158 -10.03 -16.89 15.00
N ALA A 159 -9.37 -17.41 16.03
CA ALA A 159 -9.95 -17.47 17.37
C ALA A 159 -10.03 -16.07 18.01
N THR A 160 -9.00 -15.27 17.81
CA THR A 160 -8.86 -13.95 18.44
C THR A 160 -9.03 -12.78 17.49
N GLY A 161 -8.93 -13.00 16.18
CA GLY A 161 -8.86 -11.94 15.15
C GLY A 161 -7.47 -11.30 15.03
N SER A 162 -6.46 -11.84 15.71
CA SER A 162 -5.09 -11.32 15.63
C SER A 162 -4.52 -11.45 14.21
N GLY A 163 -3.82 -10.45 13.75
CA GLY A 163 -3.28 -10.38 12.38
C GLY A 163 -4.28 -9.89 11.33
N MET A 164 -5.56 -9.73 11.66
CA MET A 164 -6.54 -9.08 10.80
C MET A 164 -6.33 -7.57 10.78
N ILE A 165 -6.58 -6.95 9.65
CA ILE A 165 -6.54 -5.49 9.49
C ILE A 165 -7.88 -4.97 9.00
N ARG A 166 -8.14 -3.69 9.25
CA ARG A 166 -9.34 -3.01 8.75
C ARG A 166 -9.45 -3.17 7.24
N GLY A 167 -10.62 -3.61 6.77
CA GLY A 167 -10.87 -3.92 5.36
C GLY A 167 -10.75 -5.39 4.98
N ASP A 168 -10.29 -6.26 5.88
CA ASP A 168 -10.35 -7.70 5.63
C ASP A 168 -11.81 -8.15 5.53
N VAL A 169 -12.13 -8.90 4.47
CA VAL A 169 -13.44 -9.52 4.27
C VAL A 169 -13.40 -10.92 4.85
N LEU A 170 -14.21 -11.13 5.88
CA LEU A 170 -14.37 -12.43 6.55
C LEU A 170 -15.44 -13.24 5.81
N LEU A 171 -15.16 -14.48 5.47
CA LEU A 171 -16.09 -15.36 4.78
C LEU A 171 -16.18 -16.73 5.45
N GLY A 172 -17.39 -17.13 5.80
CA GLY A 172 -17.75 -18.45 6.31
C GLY A 172 -18.89 -19.06 5.48
N ASN A 173 -19.36 -20.26 5.90
CA ASN A 173 -20.52 -20.88 5.26
C ASN A 173 -21.77 -20.01 5.42
N GLY A 174 -22.24 -19.44 4.31
CA GLY A 174 -23.46 -18.64 4.25
C GLY A 174 -23.37 -17.29 4.99
N HIS A 175 -22.17 -16.82 5.37
CA HIS A 175 -22.03 -15.53 6.02
C HIS A 175 -20.74 -14.82 5.67
N THR A 176 -20.80 -13.48 5.66
CA THR A 176 -19.63 -12.61 5.42
C THR A 176 -19.74 -11.32 6.22
N ALA A 177 -18.60 -10.68 6.47
CA ALA A 177 -18.48 -9.43 7.21
C ALA A 177 -17.23 -8.66 6.77
N PHE A 178 -17.16 -7.35 7.02
CA PHE A 178 -15.89 -6.63 7.06
C PHE A 178 -15.31 -6.60 8.47
N TYR A 179 -14.03 -6.79 8.58
CA TYR A 179 -13.30 -6.46 9.81
C TYR A 179 -13.03 -4.95 9.86
N CYS A 180 -13.53 -4.30 10.92
CA CYS A 180 -13.47 -2.84 11.08
C CYS A 180 -12.18 -2.36 11.76
N GLY A 181 -11.28 -3.28 12.16
CA GLY A 181 -10.17 -2.99 13.06
C GLY A 181 -10.60 -3.01 14.53
N ASN A 182 -9.62 -2.90 15.42
CA ASN A 182 -9.82 -2.81 16.87
C ASN A 182 -10.77 -3.89 17.45
N GLY A 183 -10.68 -5.11 16.95
CA GLY A 183 -11.51 -6.23 17.40
C GLY A 183 -13.00 -6.07 17.10
N LYS A 184 -13.39 -5.35 16.04
CA LYS A 184 -14.77 -5.15 15.61
C LYS A 184 -15.00 -5.63 14.18
N LEU A 185 -16.24 -5.99 13.88
CA LEU A 185 -16.70 -6.27 12.53
C LEU A 185 -18.05 -5.59 12.27
N VAL A 186 -18.37 -5.37 10.98
CA VAL A 186 -19.68 -4.91 10.50
C VAL A 186 -20.28 -5.97 9.59
N HIS A 187 -21.53 -6.29 9.80
CA HIS A 187 -22.27 -7.27 9.02
C HIS A 187 -23.79 -7.03 9.04
N ALA A 188 -24.48 -7.54 8.02
CA ALA A 188 -25.92 -7.73 8.07
C ALA A 188 -26.19 -9.15 8.58
N SER A 189 -27.05 -9.29 9.60
CA SER A 189 -27.18 -10.53 10.40
C SER A 189 -28.46 -11.29 10.12
N ILE A 190 -29.61 -10.75 10.57
CA ILE A 190 -30.93 -11.38 10.45
C ILE A 190 -32.00 -10.33 10.76
N ASN A 191 -33.21 -10.48 10.23
CA ASN A 191 -34.30 -9.52 10.48
C ASN A 191 -34.90 -9.62 11.89
N GLU A 192 -35.84 -8.75 12.22
CA GLU A 192 -36.51 -8.64 13.53
C GLU A 192 -37.27 -9.91 13.96
N LYS A 193 -37.66 -10.74 12.98
CA LYS A 193 -38.38 -12.01 13.22
C LYS A 193 -37.44 -13.21 13.42
N GLY A 194 -36.13 -12.99 13.28
CA GLY A 194 -35.15 -14.08 13.28
C GLY A 194 -35.21 -14.95 12.00
N THR A 195 -35.74 -14.40 10.91
CA THR A 195 -35.83 -15.05 9.59
C THR A 195 -34.95 -14.33 8.57
N VAL A 196 -34.68 -15.00 7.45
CA VAL A 196 -33.83 -14.43 6.38
C VAL A 196 -34.60 -13.61 5.38
N THR A 197 -35.93 -13.66 5.40
CA THR A 197 -36.85 -12.94 4.50
C THR A 197 -38.13 -12.53 5.23
N GLY A 198 -38.88 -11.58 4.68
CA GLY A 198 -40.19 -11.18 5.17
C GLY A 198 -40.16 -10.33 6.43
N GLY A 199 -39.03 -9.72 6.75
CA GLY A 199 -38.91 -8.67 7.75
C GLY A 199 -39.60 -7.38 7.29
N LYS A 200 -39.68 -6.40 8.16
CA LYS A 200 -40.07 -5.05 7.82
C LYS A 200 -38.93 -4.34 7.12
N SER A 201 -39.21 -3.33 6.34
CA SER A 201 -38.19 -2.49 5.73
C SER A 201 -37.47 -1.66 6.82
N GLY A 202 -36.15 -1.56 6.76
CA GLY A 202 -35.32 -0.91 7.74
C GLY A 202 -34.96 -1.80 8.95
N ASP A 203 -34.03 -1.35 9.79
CA ASP A 203 -33.60 -2.06 11.01
C ASP A 203 -34.57 -1.79 12.14
N GLN A 204 -35.33 -2.80 12.54
CA GLN A 204 -36.32 -2.70 13.63
C GLN A 204 -35.70 -2.99 15.01
N THR A 205 -34.49 -3.54 15.05
CA THR A 205 -33.86 -4.03 16.27
C THR A 205 -32.56 -3.31 16.63
N GLY A 206 -32.01 -2.49 15.72
CA GLY A 206 -30.69 -1.91 15.80
C GLY A 206 -29.58 -2.97 15.71
N ARG A 207 -29.90 -4.18 15.16
CA ARG A 207 -28.98 -5.33 15.08
C ARG A 207 -29.06 -6.11 13.79
N GLU A 208 -29.94 -5.73 12.89
CA GLU A 208 -30.09 -6.37 11.60
C GLU A 208 -28.86 -6.12 10.74
N ILE A 209 -28.38 -4.86 10.75
CA ILE A 209 -27.07 -4.48 10.24
C ILE A 209 -26.34 -3.77 11.38
N CYS A 210 -25.24 -4.34 11.88
CA CYS A 210 -24.60 -3.78 13.05
C CYS A 210 -23.08 -3.87 13.04
N ILE A 211 -22.45 -2.96 13.79
CA ILE A 211 -21.06 -3.04 14.21
C ILE A 211 -21.01 -3.72 15.57
N ARG A 212 -20.24 -4.78 15.68
CA ARG A 212 -20.10 -5.52 16.95
C ARG A 212 -18.67 -6.00 17.19
N SER A 213 -18.41 -6.48 18.40
CA SER A 213 -17.15 -7.14 18.72
C SER A 213 -16.94 -8.35 17.81
N TYR A 214 -15.68 -8.53 17.39
CA TYR A 214 -15.28 -9.72 16.65
C TYR A 214 -15.67 -10.98 17.42
N TYR A 215 -16.12 -12.00 16.74
CA TYR A 215 -16.36 -13.32 17.25
C TYR A 215 -15.94 -14.35 16.20
N ASN A 216 -15.46 -15.47 16.65
CA ASN A 216 -15.18 -16.59 15.77
C ASN A 216 -16.50 -17.29 15.39
N LYS A 217 -17.12 -16.81 14.29
CA LYS A 217 -18.03 -17.64 13.50
C LYS A 217 -17.10 -18.48 12.62
N PRO A 218 -17.33 -19.78 12.37
CA PRO A 218 -16.34 -20.56 11.64
C PRO A 218 -16.03 -19.94 10.27
N TRP A 219 -15.13 -18.96 10.35
CA TRP A 219 -14.60 -18.28 9.17
C TRP A 219 -13.67 -19.25 8.46
N ILE A 220 -13.82 -19.39 7.15
CA ILE A 220 -13.00 -20.27 6.31
C ILE A 220 -12.03 -19.52 5.42
N HIS A 221 -12.31 -18.24 5.15
CA HIS A 221 -11.44 -17.35 4.42
C HIS A 221 -11.37 -15.99 5.09
N VAL A 222 -10.23 -15.33 4.91
CA VAL A 222 -10.02 -13.91 5.22
C VAL A 222 -9.40 -13.26 3.99
N TYR A 223 -10.19 -12.49 3.26
CA TYR A 223 -9.76 -11.86 2.02
C TYR A 223 -9.28 -10.45 2.27
N ARG A 224 -8.00 -10.19 1.99
CA ARG A 224 -7.35 -8.88 2.09
C ARG A 224 -7.22 -8.23 0.74
N TYR A 225 -7.67 -6.99 0.60
CA TYR A 225 -7.53 -6.24 -0.64
C TYR A 225 -6.08 -5.81 -0.87
N THR A 226 -5.48 -6.27 -1.96
CA THR A 226 -4.10 -5.95 -2.36
C THR A 226 -4.04 -5.03 -3.58
N GLY A 227 -5.17 -4.85 -4.27
CA GLY A 227 -5.26 -4.10 -5.52
C GLY A 227 -4.61 -4.79 -6.72
N VAL A 228 -4.13 -6.03 -6.56
CA VAL A 228 -3.48 -6.82 -7.62
C VAL A 228 -4.43 -7.93 -8.08
N THR A 229 -4.83 -7.89 -9.34
CA THR A 229 -5.70 -8.93 -9.93
C THR A 229 -4.93 -10.21 -10.23
N ALA A 230 -5.60 -11.36 -10.15
CA ALA A 230 -5.00 -12.68 -10.36
C ALA A 230 -4.42 -12.94 -11.78
N SER A 231 -4.62 -12.01 -12.72
CA SER A 231 -4.05 -12.10 -14.09
C SER A 231 -2.55 -11.76 -14.16
N ALA A 232 -1.95 -11.25 -13.08
CA ALA A 232 -0.50 -11.08 -12.97
C ALA A 232 0.06 -12.31 -12.23
N SER A 233 0.17 -13.45 -12.93
CA SER A 233 0.81 -14.65 -12.41
C SER A 233 2.31 -14.43 -12.21
N GLY A 234 2.63 -13.91 -11.05
CA GLY A 234 3.93 -13.96 -10.43
C GLY A 234 3.67 -14.11 -8.94
N THR A 235 4.17 -15.13 -8.32
CA THR A 235 4.05 -15.43 -6.89
C THR A 235 4.45 -14.21 -6.06
N VAL A 236 3.49 -13.34 -5.75
CA VAL A 236 3.72 -12.24 -4.81
C VAL A 236 3.51 -12.80 -3.41
N ASN A 237 4.62 -13.15 -2.80
CA ASN A 237 4.71 -13.46 -1.39
C ASN A 237 4.37 -12.18 -0.61
N VAL A 238 3.14 -12.04 -0.11
CA VAL A 238 2.66 -10.85 0.63
C VAL A 238 3.13 -10.93 2.08
N ARG A 239 4.42 -11.14 2.25
CA ARG A 239 5.13 -10.84 3.48
C ARG A 239 5.50 -9.36 3.42
N ASN A 240 5.34 -8.65 4.52
CA ASN A 240 5.86 -7.28 4.64
C ASN A 240 7.40 -7.26 4.86
N TYR A 241 8.06 -8.35 4.54
CA TYR A 241 9.51 -8.53 4.62
C TYR A 241 10.04 -9.36 3.45
N LEU A 242 11.30 -9.13 3.08
CA LEU A 242 12.05 -10.00 2.17
C LEU A 242 12.85 -11.01 3.00
N GLN A 243 13.02 -12.20 2.44
CA GLN A 243 13.84 -13.27 3.03
C GLN A 243 14.51 -14.10 1.94
N LYS A 244 15.40 -15.01 2.34
CA LYS A 244 16.04 -15.95 1.43
C LYS A 244 15.04 -16.68 0.53
N GLY A 245 15.33 -16.72 -0.76
CA GLY A 245 14.49 -17.25 -1.82
C GLY A 245 13.66 -16.20 -2.55
N ASP A 246 13.58 -14.95 -2.06
CA ASP A 246 12.93 -13.86 -2.77
C ASP A 246 13.83 -13.29 -3.88
N SER A 247 13.22 -12.66 -4.88
CA SER A 247 13.96 -12.06 -5.99
C SER A 247 13.22 -10.83 -6.53
N GLY A 248 13.94 -9.99 -7.26
CA GLY A 248 13.38 -8.81 -7.94
C GLY A 248 13.99 -7.49 -7.48
N ASP A 249 13.38 -6.39 -7.94
CA ASP A 249 13.94 -5.05 -7.74
C ASP A 249 14.01 -4.62 -6.27
N ALA A 250 13.07 -5.07 -5.43
CA ALA A 250 13.11 -4.80 -3.99
C ALA A 250 14.33 -5.46 -3.30
N VAL A 251 14.74 -6.63 -3.77
CA VAL A 251 15.97 -7.31 -3.31
C VAL A 251 17.21 -6.57 -3.80
N LYS A 252 17.24 -6.13 -5.05
CA LYS A 252 18.34 -5.30 -5.59
C LYS A 252 18.55 -4.03 -4.79
N GLU A 253 17.46 -3.35 -4.44
CA GLU A 253 17.55 -2.12 -3.67
C GLU A 253 18.11 -2.36 -2.27
N MET A 254 17.64 -3.41 -1.59
CA MET A 254 18.17 -3.85 -0.31
C MET A 254 19.66 -4.20 -0.40
N GLN A 255 20.07 -5.01 -1.39
CA GLN A 255 21.47 -5.38 -1.62
C GLN A 255 22.36 -4.15 -1.85
N LYS A 256 21.90 -3.20 -2.68
CA LYS A 256 22.60 -1.93 -2.92
C LYS A 256 22.82 -1.15 -1.61
N MET A 257 21.82 -1.07 -0.78
CA MET A 257 21.92 -0.37 0.51
C MET A 257 22.81 -1.13 1.49
N LEU A 258 22.72 -2.46 1.57
CA LEU A 258 23.61 -3.28 2.41
C LEU A 258 25.07 -3.09 2.02
N ILE A 259 25.39 -3.20 0.73
CA ILE A 259 26.75 -2.99 0.22
C ILE A 259 27.22 -1.56 0.48
N GLY A 260 26.36 -0.55 0.26
CA GLY A 260 26.66 0.84 0.57
C GLY A 260 26.89 1.10 2.06
N CYS A 261 26.27 0.30 2.91
CA CYS A 261 26.54 0.29 4.37
C CYS A 261 27.74 -0.56 4.78
N GLY A 262 28.44 -1.24 3.85
CA GLY A 262 29.62 -2.03 4.12
C GLY A 262 29.34 -3.51 4.39
N PHE A 263 28.13 -3.99 4.12
CA PHE A 263 27.74 -5.40 4.27
C PHE A 263 27.71 -6.07 2.88
N SER A 264 28.70 -6.92 2.59
CA SER A 264 28.87 -7.55 1.29
C SER A 264 27.82 -8.61 1.02
N CYS A 265 27.15 -8.52 -0.13
CA CYS A 265 26.21 -9.54 -0.63
C CYS A 265 26.90 -10.61 -1.50
N GLY A 266 28.19 -10.84 -1.31
CA GLY A 266 28.99 -11.83 -2.04
C GLY A 266 29.47 -11.34 -3.42
N SER A 267 30.01 -12.26 -4.23
CA SER A 267 30.54 -11.95 -5.56
C SER A 267 29.50 -11.53 -6.58
N SER A 268 28.24 -11.94 -6.41
CA SER A 268 27.11 -11.57 -7.29
C SER A 268 26.64 -10.13 -7.06
N GLY A 269 26.96 -9.53 -5.92
CA GLY A 269 26.65 -8.13 -5.61
C GLY A 269 25.16 -7.82 -5.63
N VAL A 270 24.74 -6.88 -6.49
CA VAL A 270 23.34 -6.43 -6.65
C VAL A 270 22.69 -7.21 -7.81
N ASP A 271 22.41 -8.48 -7.59
CA ASP A 271 21.83 -9.37 -8.63
C ASP A 271 20.29 -9.47 -8.55
N GLY A 272 19.72 -9.05 -7.42
CA GLY A 272 18.27 -9.12 -7.19
C GLY A 272 17.81 -10.50 -6.75
N SER A 273 18.71 -11.38 -6.34
CA SER A 273 18.40 -12.68 -5.76
C SER A 273 18.76 -12.68 -4.26
N PHE A 274 17.79 -12.93 -3.40
CA PHE A 274 18.04 -13.06 -1.97
C PHE A 274 18.62 -14.45 -1.68
N GLY A 275 19.88 -14.64 -2.00
CA GLY A 275 20.65 -15.86 -1.76
C GLY A 275 21.25 -15.91 -0.35
N GLY A 276 22.10 -16.95 -0.11
CA GLY A 276 22.77 -17.13 1.16
C GLY A 276 23.71 -15.98 1.56
N ASP A 277 24.38 -15.35 0.60
CA ASP A 277 25.30 -14.25 0.90
C ASP A 277 24.52 -12.95 1.21
N THR A 278 23.39 -12.72 0.57
CA THR A 278 22.46 -11.62 0.93
C THR A 278 21.88 -11.81 2.33
N GLU A 279 21.52 -13.06 2.69
CA GLU A 279 21.05 -13.41 4.03
C GLU A 279 22.13 -13.12 5.09
N LYS A 280 23.37 -13.55 4.86
CA LYS A 280 24.50 -13.27 5.75
C LYS A 280 24.75 -11.77 5.93
N ALA A 281 24.70 -11.00 4.83
CA ALA A 281 24.83 -9.56 4.85
C ALA A 281 23.74 -8.89 5.71
N LEU A 282 22.51 -9.34 5.57
CA LEU A 282 21.38 -8.82 6.36
C LEU A 282 21.51 -9.19 7.85
N LEU A 283 21.86 -10.44 8.16
CA LEU A 283 22.08 -10.88 9.55
C LEU A 283 23.21 -10.07 10.22
N ALA A 284 24.32 -9.84 9.50
CA ALA A 284 25.40 -9.00 9.97
C ALA A 284 24.97 -7.53 10.20
N PHE A 285 24.13 -7.01 9.31
CA PHE A 285 23.51 -5.69 9.46
C PHE A 285 22.62 -5.63 10.70
N GLN A 286 21.74 -6.63 10.87
CA GLN A 286 20.83 -6.72 12.03
C GLN A 286 21.62 -6.78 13.34
N ALA A 287 22.66 -7.62 13.40
CA ALA A 287 23.55 -7.71 14.56
C ALA A 287 24.22 -6.37 14.87
N PHE A 288 24.80 -5.71 13.85
CA PHE A 288 25.52 -4.46 14.02
C PHE A 288 24.64 -3.33 14.57
N TYR A 289 23.37 -3.30 14.17
CA TYR A 289 22.43 -2.27 14.62
C TYR A 289 21.51 -2.71 15.77
N GLY A 290 21.78 -3.84 16.41
CA GLY A 290 21.02 -4.33 17.57
C GLY A 290 19.56 -4.69 17.23
N LEU A 291 19.30 -5.14 16.00
CA LEU A 291 18.00 -5.63 15.56
C LEU A 291 17.90 -7.14 15.80
N GLU A 292 16.67 -7.68 15.77
CA GLU A 292 16.43 -9.11 15.76
C GLU A 292 17.12 -9.76 14.55
N GLN A 293 18.00 -10.75 14.80
CA GLN A 293 18.78 -11.44 13.78
C GLN A 293 17.97 -12.60 13.18
N ASP A 294 16.87 -12.29 12.51
CA ASP A 294 15.95 -13.26 11.93
C ASP A 294 16.16 -13.49 10.42
N GLY A 295 17.12 -12.77 9.82
CA GLY A 295 17.40 -12.82 8.38
C GLY A 295 16.24 -12.31 7.51
N LYS A 296 15.28 -11.58 8.08
CA LYS A 296 14.13 -11.01 7.39
C LYS A 296 14.28 -9.50 7.25
N TYR A 297 14.18 -9.02 6.03
CA TYR A 297 14.18 -7.58 5.76
C TYR A 297 12.78 -7.01 5.93
N GLY A 298 12.33 -6.98 7.19
CA GLY A 298 11.05 -6.43 7.63
C GLY A 298 11.09 -4.92 7.86
N PRO A 299 9.97 -4.33 8.36
CA PRO A 299 9.85 -2.88 8.55
C PRO A 299 10.97 -2.28 9.42
N ALA A 300 11.37 -2.95 10.51
CA ALA A 300 12.42 -2.48 11.39
C ALA A 300 13.81 -2.46 10.70
N SER A 301 14.18 -3.56 10.03
CA SER A 301 15.42 -3.66 9.26
C SER A 301 15.43 -2.67 8.09
N LYS A 302 14.30 -2.49 7.41
CA LYS A 302 14.15 -1.53 6.29
C LYS A 302 14.35 -0.09 6.77
N ALA A 303 13.66 0.33 7.81
CA ALA A 303 13.78 1.69 8.33
C ALA A 303 15.20 2.00 8.77
N LYS A 304 15.86 1.05 9.47
CA LYS A 304 17.24 1.21 9.92
C LYS A 304 18.25 1.24 8.77
N LEU A 305 18.07 0.38 7.76
CA LEU A 305 18.99 0.31 6.61
C LEU A 305 18.89 1.58 5.74
N VAL A 306 17.69 2.07 5.47
CA VAL A 306 17.48 3.35 4.75
C VAL A 306 18.14 4.51 5.50
N SER A 307 17.93 4.60 6.82
CA SER A 307 18.55 5.65 7.65
C SER A 307 20.08 5.58 7.64
N ALA A 308 20.65 4.37 7.78
CA ALA A 308 22.09 4.16 7.78
C ALA A 308 22.74 4.46 6.42
N TYR A 309 22.08 4.07 5.33
CA TYR A 309 22.53 4.34 3.97
C TYR A 309 22.54 5.83 3.66
N ASN A 310 21.47 6.54 4.01
CA ASN A 310 21.36 7.99 3.78
C ASN A 310 22.38 8.76 4.66
N GLY A 311 22.62 8.32 5.89
CA GLY A 311 23.63 8.92 6.77
C GLY A 311 25.06 8.80 6.21
N LYS A 312 25.41 7.66 5.59
CA LYS A 312 26.73 7.47 4.95
C LYS A 312 26.89 8.26 3.65
N THR A 313 25.84 8.36 2.84
CA THR A 313 25.89 9.16 1.60
C THR A 313 25.98 10.66 1.89
N ALA A 314 25.45 11.13 3.01
CA ALA A 314 25.61 12.52 3.46
C ALA A 314 27.03 12.81 3.99
N SER A 315 27.72 11.81 4.59
CA SER A 315 29.07 11.96 5.14
C SER A 315 30.20 11.82 4.10
N SER A 316 29.90 11.35 2.90
CA SER A 316 30.87 11.18 1.80
C SER A 316 30.95 12.36 0.83
N ALA A 317 30.29 13.49 1.13
CA ALA A 317 30.49 14.73 0.41
C ALA A 317 31.88 15.30 0.77
N PRO A 318 32.76 15.64 -0.22
CA PRO A 318 34.11 16.10 0.08
C PRO A 318 34.06 17.42 0.82
N GLU A 319 34.67 17.48 2.02
CA GLU A 319 34.97 18.73 2.72
C GLU A 319 35.77 19.66 1.79
N LYS A 320 35.23 20.83 1.48
CA LYS A 320 36.01 21.90 0.89
C LYS A 320 37.05 22.35 1.89
N LYS A 321 38.31 21.96 1.70
CA LYS A 321 39.43 22.54 2.40
C LYS A 321 39.50 24.05 2.09
N ASN A 322 39.14 24.86 3.07
CA ASN A 322 39.49 26.28 3.07
C ASN A 322 41.01 26.41 3.22
N THR A 323 41.66 26.76 2.14
CA THR A 323 43.06 27.23 2.18
C THR A 323 43.03 28.71 2.54
N PRO A 324 43.68 29.16 3.62
CA PRO A 324 43.87 30.62 3.84
C PRO A 324 44.90 31.12 2.84
N SER A 325 44.54 32.15 2.09
CA SER A 325 45.48 32.94 1.30
C SER A 325 46.23 33.90 2.24
N TYR A 326 47.53 33.80 2.23
CA TYR A 326 48.44 34.86 2.67
C TYR A 326 48.59 35.91 1.57
#